data_30cf088ccc58a7e09bea99d3a6a43981
#
_entry.id   30cf088ccc58a7e09bea99d3a6a43981
#
_cell.length_a   1.000
_cell.length_b   1.000
_cell.length_c   1.000
_cell.angle_alpha   90.00
_cell.angle_beta   90.00
_cell.angle_gamma   90.00
#
_symmetry.space_group_name_H-M   'P 1'
#
loop_
_entity.id
_entity.type
_entity.pdbx_description
1 polymer ?
#
loop_
_entity_poly.entity_id
_entity_poly.type
_entity_poly.pdbx_seq_one_letter_code
_entity_poly.pdbx_strand_id
1 'polypeptide(L)'
;GSEMCIRDSKTTSAHKVAEALEASGTPAHVISLDNFFKGAQYYPRLPDGTLDYENPDTLDMPLIRQCLSDLSTTGKTVLPIYDFTTESRSSETETLDLEGGVCIVEGIHALNPELTGLVKGDDVYRIYAGLREEYCIDGRRVINTQDIRLCRRTLRDAAARGRSPAKTLAMWDRVLDGETRYIRASRPRQTFCWTLPSPTSWASSQSSCAR
;
A
#
# COMPACT_ATOMS: atom_id res chain seq x y z
N GLY A 1 -20.79 5.88 -16.09
CA GLY A 1 -19.39 5.75 -16.39
C GLY A 1 -18.75 4.92 -15.29
N SER A 2 -18.33 3.68 -15.59
CA SER A 2 -17.57 2.86 -14.65
C SER A 2 -16.19 3.50 -14.52
N GLU A 3 -15.92 4.22 -13.46
CA GLU A 3 -14.56 4.50 -13.05
C GLU A 3 -13.88 3.16 -12.77
N MET A 4 -13.12 2.69 -13.74
CA MET A 4 -12.28 1.52 -13.56
C MET A 4 -11.28 1.84 -12.46
N CYS A 5 -11.47 1.25 -11.29
CA CYS A 5 -10.68 1.52 -10.10
C CYS A 5 -9.25 1.00 -10.33
N ILE A 6 -8.41 1.83 -10.96
CA ILE A 6 -6.97 1.59 -11.17
C ILE A 6 -6.21 1.77 -9.85
N ARG A 7 -6.91 2.13 -8.76
CA ARG A 7 -6.33 2.34 -7.43
C ARG A 7 -5.65 1.08 -6.91
N ASP A 8 -4.61 1.29 -6.16
CA ASP A 8 -3.82 0.23 -5.53
C ASP A 8 -4.75 -0.65 -4.66
N SER A 9 -4.65 -1.96 -4.80
CA SER A 9 -5.53 -2.92 -4.10
C SER A 9 -5.51 -2.73 -2.57
N LYS A 10 -4.37 -2.30 -2.01
CA LYS A 10 -4.21 -2.04 -0.57
C LYS A 10 -5.07 -0.87 -0.10
N THR A 11 -4.95 0.27 -0.76
CA THR A 11 -5.72 1.48 -0.45
C THR A 11 -7.22 1.23 -0.59
N THR A 12 -7.65 0.58 -1.69
CA THR A 12 -9.06 0.22 -1.90
C THR A 12 -9.57 -0.71 -0.80
N SER A 13 -8.75 -1.68 -0.35
CA SER A 13 -9.14 -2.59 0.72
C SER A 13 -9.22 -1.91 2.07
N ALA A 14 -8.28 -1.00 2.37
CA ALA A 14 -8.30 -0.20 3.58
C ALA A 14 -9.59 0.63 3.69
N HIS A 15 -9.98 1.32 2.60
CA HIS A 15 -11.23 2.08 2.57
C HIS A 15 -12.47 1.18 2.72
N LYS A 16 -12.51 0.01 2.09
CA LYS A 16 -13.63 -0.93 2.26
C LYS A 16 -13.74 -1.46 3.70
N VAL A 17 -12.63 -1.66 4.37
CA VAL A 17 -12.63 -2.04 5.80
C VAL A 17 -13.16 -0.87 6.63
N ALA A 18 -12.71 0.37 6.35
CA ALA A 18 -13.22 1.55 7.02
C ALA A 18 -14.73 1.70 6.84
N GLU A 19 -15.23 1.64 5.60
CA GLU A 19 -16.66 1.69 5.28
C GLU A 19 -17.47 0.62 6.04
N ALA A 20 -16.94 -0.60 6.16
CA ALA A 20 -17.61 -1.67 6.88
C ALA A 20 -17.65 -1.43 8.40
N LEU A 21 -16.59 -0.86 8.97
CA LEU A 21 -16.55 -0.47 10.39
C LEU A 21 -17.52 0.67 10.67
N GLU A 22 -17.54 1.71 9.82
CA GLU A 22 -18.47 2.84 9.92
C GLU A 22 -19.93 2.39 9.83
N ALA A 23 -20.24 1.47 8.90
CA ALA A 23 -21.56 0.87 8.78
C ALA A 23 -21.97 0.07 10.03
N SER A 24 -21.01 -0.42 10.82
CA SER A 24 -21.24 -1.07 12.12
C SER A 24 -21.32 -0.10 13.31
N GLY A 25 -21.18 1.21 13.06
CA GLY A 25 -21.20 2.25 14.09
C GLY A 25 -19.84 2.54 14.74
N THR A 26 -18.74 2.04 14.17
CA THR A 26 -17.37 2.30 14.66
C THR A 26 -16.70 3.30 13.72
N PRO A 27 -16.35 4.52 14.19
CA PRO A 27 -15.57 5.46 13.38
C PRO A 27 -14.27 4.80 12.89
N ALA A 28 -13.90 5.00 11.63
CA ALA A 28 -12.72 4.40 11.07
C ALA A 28 -12.01 5.36 10.10
N HIS A 29 -10.70 5.50 10.26
CA HIS A 29 -9.88 6.43 9.49
C HIS A 29 -8.73 5.71 8.82
N VAL A 30 -8.44 6.06 7.57
CA VAL A 30 -7.33 5.46 6.79
C VAL A 30 -6.17 6.45 6.71
N ILE A 31 -4.99 5.99 7.13
CA ILE A 31 -3.73 6.72 6.99
C ILE A 31 -2.88 6.01 5.93
N SER A 32 -2.57 6.70 4.85
CA SER A 32 -1.62 6.20 3.85
C SER A 32 -0.18 6.58 4.22
N LEU A 33 0.70 5.57 4.31
CA LEU A 33 2.13 5.79 4.51
C LEU A 33 2.78 6.50 3.33
N ASP A 34 2.15 6.50 2.16
CA ASP A 34 2.66 7.22 0.99
C ASP A 34 2.71 8.75 1.24
N ASN A 35 1.91 9.28 2.16
CA ASN A 35 1.97 10.68 2.57
C ASN A 35 3.24 11.04 3.38
N PHE A 36 3.94 10.05 3.91
CA PHE A 36 5.12 10.24 4.74
C PHE A 36 6.45 10.15 3.98
N PHE A 37 6.45 10.11 2.66
CA PHE A 37 7.68 10.18 1.89
C PHE A 37 8.45 11.46 2.17
N LYS A 38 9.80 11.36 2.27
CA LYS A 38 10.70 12.48 2.56
C LYS A 38 10.88 13.44 1.38
N GLY A 39 10.68 12.93 0.16
CA GLY A 39 11.04 13.59 -1.10
C GLY A 39 12.27 12.93 -1.75
N ALA A 40 12.27 12.93 -3.09
CA ALA A 40 13.24 12.16 -3.89
C ALA A 40 14.72 12.49 -3.60
N GLN A 41 15.01 13.73 -3.19
CA GLN A 41 16.37 14.18 -2.85
C GLN A 41 16.97 13.47 -1.62
N TYR A 42 16.12 12.90 -0.75
CA TYR A 42 16.55 12.21 0.48
C TYR A 42 16.52 10.68 0.35
N TYR A 43 16.15 10.16 -0.82
CA TYR A 43 16.02 8.72 -0.99
C TYR A 43 17.37 8.03 -1.03
N PRO A 44 17.50 6.84 -0.44
CA PRO A 44 18.67 5.99 -0.60
C PRO A 44 18.96 5.70 -2.08
N ARG A 45 20.22 5.45 -2.38
CA ARG A 45 20.65 5.08 -3.73
C ARG A 45 21.13 3.63 -3.77
N LEU A 46 20.78 2.99 -4.86
CA LEU A 46 21.32 1.68 -5.21
C LEU A 46 22.80 1.79 -5.64
N PRO A 47 23.56 0.66 -5.70
CA PRO A 47 24.96 0.68 -6.12
C PRO A 47 25.19 1.27 -7.52
N ASP A 48 24.18 1.25 -8.39
CA ASP A 48 24.21 1.86 -9.73
C ASP A 48 23.92 3.38 -9.71
N GLY A 49 23.77 3.98 -8.52
CA GLY A 49 23.49 5.39 -8.32
C GLY A 49 22.02 5.80 -8.50
N THR A 50 21.15 4.89 -8.87
CA THR A 50 19.69 5.15 -9.01
C THR A 50 18.99 5.16 -7.66
N LEU A 51 17.83 5.83 -7.58
CA LEU A 51 17.04 5.93 -6.36
C LEU A 51 16.37 4.59 -6.02
N ASP A 52 16.44 4.19 -4.74
CA ASP A 52 15.77 3.01 -4.20
C ASP A 52 14.40 3.42 -3.62
N TYR A 53 13.39 3.47 -4.48
CA TYR A 53 12.02 3.88 -4.11
C TYR A 53 11.29 2.90 -3.18
N GLU A 54 11.74 1.65 -3.11
CA GLU A 54 11.08 0.62 -2.29
C GLU A 54 11.74 0.50 -0.90
N ASN A 55 12.80 1.26 -0.64
CA ASN A 55 13.50 1.26 0.64
C ASN A 55 12.64 1.92 1.74
N PRO A 56 12.48 1.30 2.93
CA PRO A 56 11.78 1.92 4.05
C PRO A 56 12.33 3.29 4.47
N ASP A 57 13.62 3.55 4.24
CA ASP A 57 14.26 4.84 4.56
C ASP A 57 13.80 6.00 3.68
N THR A 58 13.00 5.74 2.63
CA THR A 58 12.28 6.78 1.88
C THR A 58 11.19 7.44 2.70
N LEU A 59 10.70 6.75 3.73
CA LEU A 59 9.68 7.25 4.65
C LEU A 59 10.30 8.04 5.81
N ASP A 60 9.58 9.03 6.28
CA ASP A 60 9.90 9.79 7.49
C ASP A 60 9.46 9.00 8.74
N MET A 61 10.25 7.99 9.10
CA MET A 61 9.95 7.11 10.23
C MET A 61 9.77 7.87 11.56
N PRO A 62 10.58 8.92 11.89
CA PRO A 62 10.32 9.74 13.08
C PRO A 62 8.95 10.39 13.06
N LEU A 63 8.52 10.97 11.94
CA LEU A 63 7.20 11.61 11.83
C LEU A 63 6.06 10.59 11.92
N ILE A 64 6.19 9.41 11.30
CA ILE A 64 5.20 8.33 11.44
C ILE A 64 5.07 7.94 12.92
N ARG A 65 6.18 7.74 13.62
CA ARG A 65 6.19 7.41 15.05
C ARG A 65 5.49 8.47 15.87
N GLN A 66 5.76 9.74 15.61
CA GLN A 66 5.12 10.86 16.29
C GLN A 66 3.61 10.82 16.07
N CYS A 67 3.15 10.72 14.81
CA CYS A 67 1.72 10.68 14.49
C CYS A 67 1.01 9.49 15.15
N LEU A 68 1.59 8.30 15.12
CA LEU A 68 1.01 7.11 15.78
C LEU A 68 1.00 7.24 17.30
N SER A 69 2.02 7.85 17.90
CA SER A 69 2.06 8.16 19.33
C SER A 69 0.98 9.17 19.72
N ASP A 70 0.81 10.24 18.95
CA ASP A 70 -0.21 11.26 19.18
C ASP A 70 -1.62 10.64 19.12
N LEU A 71 -1.89 9.81 18.09
CA LEU A 71 -3.15 9.10 17.97
C LEU A 71 -3.42 8.15 19.14
N SER A 72 -2.41 7.45 19.62
CA SER A 72 -2.57 6.52 20.76
C SER A 72 -2.79 7.22 22.09
N THR A 73 -2.31 8.47 22.24
CA THR A 73 -2.39 9.21 23.51
C THR A 73 -3.52 10.23 23.54
N THR A 74 -3.77 10.90 22.46
CA THR A 74 -4.75 12.01 22.38
C THR A 74 -5.91 11.74 21.43
N GLY A 75 -5.82 10.71 20.59
CA GLY A 75 -6.77 10.43 19.51
C GLY A 75 -6.65 11.39 18.32
N LYS A 76 -5.70 12.34 18.33
CA LYS A 76 -5.56 13.36 17.29
C LYS A 76 -4.12 13.49 16.82
N THR A 77 -3.95 13.80 15.53
CA THR A 77 -2.62 14.12 14.95
C THR A 77 -2.74 15.01 13.73
N VAL A 78 -1.60 15.48 13.25
CA VAL A 78 -1.49 16.24 12.00
C VAL A 78 -0.70 15.40 10.99
N LEU A 79 -1.35 15.06 9.88
CA LEU A 79 -0.79 14.23 8.82
C LEU A 79 -0.13 15.11 7.74
N PRO A 80 1.03 14.72 7.21
CA PRO A 80 1.60 15.34 6.04
C PRO A 80 0.83 14.96 4.78
N ILE A 81 0.98 15.76 3.72
CA ILE A 81 0.47 15.47 2.39
C ILE A 81 1.67 15.39 1.44
N TYR A 82 1.71 14.34 0.61
CA TYR A 82 2.76 14.15 -0.39
C TYR A 82 2.22 14.37 -1.79
N ASP A 83 2.90 15.21 -2.56
CA ASP A 83 2.58 15.45 -3.97
C ASP A 83 3.46 14.56 -4.87
N PHE A 84 2.84 13.57 -5.49
CA PHE A 84 3.50 12.66 -6.43
C PHE A 84 3.91 13.31 -7.75
N THR A 85 3.34 14.45 -8.09
CA THR A 85 3.66 15.17 -9.32
C THR A 85 5.00 15.87 -9.19
N THR A 86 5.22 16.50 -8.04
CA THR A 86 6.48 17.20 -7.71
C THR A 86 7.49 16.31 -6.98
N GLU A 87 7.11 15.08 -6.64
CA GLU A 87 7.88 14.13 -5.83
C GLU A 87 8.39 14.75 -4.51
N SER A 88 7.55 15.60 -3.87
CA SER A 88 7.89 16.32 -2.65
C SER A 88 6.73 16.39 -1.66
N ARG A 89 7.07 16.68 -0.39
CA ARG A 89 6.07 16.95 0.65
C ARG A 89 5.43 18.33 0.40
N SER A 90 4.09 18.37 0.47
CA SER A 90 3.34 19.64 0.44
C SER A 90 3.58 20.46 1.71
N SER A 91 3.37 21.76 1.62
CA SER A 91 3.25 22.64 2.79
C SER A 91 1.90 22.51 3.50
N GLU A 92 0.93 21.91 2.85
CA GLU A 92 -0.39 21.63 3.43
C GLU A 92 -0.34 20.39 4.31
N THR A 93 -1.18 20.37 5.34
CA THR A 93 -1.33 19.25 6.26
C THR A 93 -2.81 18.97 6.52
N GLU A 94 -3.12 17.77 6.97
CA GLU A 94 -4.47 17.36 7.33
C GLU A 94 -4.53 17.02 8.82
N THR A 95 -5.52 17.55 9.54
CA THR A 95 -5.76 17.18 10.94
C THR A 95 -6.68 15.96 10.99
N LEU A 96 -6.24 14.92 11.68
CA LEU A 96 -7.02 13.70 11.93
C LEU A 96 -7.45 13.65 13.39
N ASP A 97 -8.74 13.39 13.63
CA ASP A 97 -9.33 13.05 14.93
C ASP A 97 -9.97 11.67 14.83
N LEU A 98 -9.54 10.73 15.65
CA LEU A 98 -10.08 9.35 15.62
C LEU A 98 -11.48 9.24 16.24
N GLU A 99 -11.94 10.23 16.99
CA GLU A 99 -13.26 10.20 17.66
C GLU A 99 -13.51 8.91 18.47
N GLY A 100 -12.44 8.32 19.02
CA GLY A 100 -12.49 7.02 19.70
C GLY A 100 -12.58 5.80 18.78
N GLY A 101 -12.43 5.99 17.48
CA GLY A 101 -12.54 4.96 16.45
C GLY A 101 -11.24 4.21 16.16
N VAL A 102 -11.20 3.56 15.02
CA VAL A 102 -10.11 2.70 14.53
C VAL A 102 -9.25 3.44 13.51
N CYS A 103 -7.94 3.34 13.66
CA CYS A 103 -6.97 3.80 12.66
C CYS A 103 -6.51 2.63 11.78
N ILE A 104 -6.66 2.76 10.47
CA ILE A 104 -6.18 1.79 9.47
C ILE A 104 -4.96 2.37 8.77
N VAL A 105 -3.77 1.87 9.10
CA VAL A 105 -2.53 2.30 8.44
C VAL A 105 -2.27 1.42 7.23
N GLU A 106 -2.22 2.01 6.04
CA GLU A 106 -1.96 1.29 4.79
C GLU A 106 -0.66 1.75 4.13
N GLY A 107 0.01 0.84 3.44
CA GLY A 107 1.22 1.09 2.68
C GLY A 107 2.06 -0.16 2.51
N ILE A 108 3.04 -0.12 1.60
CA ILE A 108 3.91 -1.29 1.35
C ILE A 108 4.76 -1.65 2.57
N HIS A 109 5.02 -0.69 3.45
CA HIS A 109 5.79 -0.84 4.67
C HIS A 109 4.95 -0.90 5.95
N ALA A 110 3.61 -0.93 5.87
CA ALA A 110 2.73 -0.92 7.04
C ALA A 110 2.95 -2.12 7.98
N LEU A 111 3.46 -3.24 7.47
CA LEU A 111 3.81 -4.43 8.26
C LEU A 111 5.27 -4.42 8.76
N ASN A 112 6.04 -3.36 8.51
CA ASN A 112 7.40 -3.26 9.02
C ASN A 112 7.42 -3.35 10.55
N PRO A 113 8.25 -4.22 11.15
CA PRO A 113 8.38 -4.37 12.60
C PRO A 113 8.66 -3.07 13.35
N GLU A 114 9.39 -2.15 12.73
CA GLU A 114 9.66 -0.83 13.31
C GLU A 114 8.40 0.02 13.52
N LEU A 115 7.37 -0.18 12.69
CA LEU A 115 6.07 0.48 12.83
C LEU A 115 5.13 -0.33 13.72
N THR A 116 4.98 -1.62 13.45
CA THR A 116 4.04 -2.47 14.20
C THR A 116 4.46 -2.71 15.64
N GLY A 117 5.73 -2.49 15.99
CA GLY A 117 6.24 -2.59 17.36
C GLY A 117 5.96 -1.35 18.22
N LEU A 118 5.44 -0.26 17.64
CA LEU A 118 5.12 0.97 18.39
C LEU A 118 3.82 0.87 19.17
N VAL A 119 2.91 0.00 18.75
CA VAL A 119 1.61 -0.22 19.39
C VAL A 119 1.63 -1.59 20.08
N LYS A 120 1.16 -1.66 21.33
CA LYS A 120 1.14 -2.89 22.11
C LYS A 120 0.24 -3.97 21.47
N GLY A 121 0.69 -5.21 21.55
CA GLY A 121 0.32 -6.32 20.67
C GLY A 121 -1.15 -6.68 20.49
N ASP A 122 -2.00 -6.49 21.50
CA ASP A 122 -3.40 -6.97 21.47
C ASP A 122 -4.34 -6.00 20.72
N ASP A 123 -3.90 -4.75 20.48
CA ASP A 123 -4.69 -3.72 19.82
C ASP A 123 -4.34 -3.58 18.32
N VAL A 124 -3.48 -4.44 17.78
CA VAL A 124 -3.00 -4.35 16.40
C VAL A 124 -3.34 -5.58 15.57
N TYR A 125 -4.20 -5.40 14.58
CA TYR A 125 -4.47 -6.42 13.57
C TYR A 125 -3.58 -6.21 12.34
N ARG A 126 -2.80 -7.22 11.97
CA ARG A 126 -1.87 -7.18 10.83
C ARG A 126 -2.47 -7.91 9.65
N ILE A 127 -2.79 -7.16 8.58
CA ILE A 127 -3.43 -7.69 7.39
C ILE A 127 -2.47 -7.57 6.20
N TYR A 128 -2.12 -8.69 5.59
CA TYR A 128 -1.40 -8.71 4.33
C TYR A 128 -2.39 -8.83 3.17
N ALA A 129 -2.49 -7.79 2.36
CA ALA A 129 -3.29 -7.77 1.15
C ALA A 129 -2.41 -8.11 -0.06
N GLY A 130 -2.57 -9.30 -0.61
CA GLY A 130 -1.81 -9.76 -1.78
C GLY A 130 -2.71 -10.14 -2.94
N LEU A 131 -2.30 -9.81 -4.17
CA LEU A 131 -2.96 -10.28 -5.37
C LEU A 131 -2.58 -11.75 -5.60
N ARG A 132 -3.59 -12.61 -5.74
CA ARG A 132 -3.44 -14.03 -6.09
C ARG A 132 -4.27 -14.36 -7.33
N GLU A 133 -4.04 -13.62 -8.40
CA GLU A 133 -4.70 -13.91 -9.66
C GLU A 133 -3.73 -14.55 -10.64
N GLU A 134 -4.22 -15.59 -11.26
CA GLU A 134 -3.56 -16.28 -12.36
C GLU A 134 -4.61 -16.52 -13.44
N TYR A 135 -4.28 -16.18 -14.66
CA TYR A 135 -5.14 -16.54 -15.79
C TYR A 135 -4.69 -17.88 -16.36
N CYS A 136 -5.62 -18.83 -16.34
CA CYS A 136 -5.40 -20.17 -16.89
C CYS A 136 -6.31 -20.41 -18.09
N ILE A 137 -5.78 -21.06 -19.14
CA ILE A 137 -6.53 -21.62 -20.25
C ILE A 137 -6.26 -23.12 -20.23
N ASP A 138 -7.32 -23.92 -20.19
CA ASP A 138 -7.25 -25.41 -20.12
C ASP A 138 -6.31 -25.91 -19.01
N GLY A 139 -6.37 -25.26 -17.82
CA GLY A 139 -5.54 -25.61 -16.67
C GLY A 139 -4.06 -25.18 -16.77
N ARG A 140 -3.67 -24.54 -17.86
CA ARG A 140 -2.31 -23.99 -18.01
C ARG A 140 -2.30 -22.51 -17.69
N ARG A 141 -1.38 -22.10 -16.84
CA ARG A 141 -1.15 -20.68 -16.53
C ARG A 141 -0.64 -19.97 -17.78
N VAL A 142 -1.38 -18.94 -18.24
CA VAL A 142 -1.02 -18.10 -19.39
C VAL A 142 -0.52 -16.72 -18.98
N ILE A 143 -1.02 -16.18 -17.84
CA ILE A 143 -0.54 -14.92 -17.29
C ILE A 143 -0.34 -15.13 -15.79
N ASN A 144 0.84 -14.79 -15.29
CA ASN A 144 1.16 -14.89 -13.86
C ASN A 144 0.79 -13.59 -13.10
N THR A 145 0.78 -13.67 -11.78
CA THR A 145 0.46 -12.54 -10.90
C THR A 145 1.37 -11.33 -11.09
N GLN A 146 2.65 -11.56 -11.43
CA GLN A 146 3.61 -10.45 -11.62
C GLN A 146 3.29 -9.66 -12.89
N ASP A 147 2.90 -10.34 -13.97
CA ASP A 147 2.52 -9.70 -15.24
C ASP A 147 1.25 -8.85 -15.05
N ILE A 148 0.26 -9.38 -14.32
CA ILE A 148 -0.95 -8.63 -13.96
C ILE A 148 -0.60 -7.38 -13.16
N ARG A 149 0.29 -7.50 -12.17
CA ARG A 149 0.75 -6.38 -11.36
C ARG A 149 1.49 -5.33 -12.19
N LEU A 150 2.35 -5.78 -13.12
CA LEU A 150 3.06 -4.89 -14.04
C LEU A 150 2.09 -4.11 -14.92
N CYS A 151 1.11 -4.77 -15.53
CA CYS A 151 0.08 -4.12 -16.34
C CYS A 151 -0.70 -3.06 -15.53
N ARG A 152 -1.16 -3.44 -14.32
CA ARG A 152 -1.90 -2.50 -13.43
C ARG A 152 -1.03 -1.31 -13.02
N ARG A 153 0.23 -1.53 -12.67
CA ARG A 153 1.17 -0.46 -12.33
C ARG A 153 1.40 0.47 -13.51
N THR A 154 1.62 -0.08 -14.71
CA THR A 154 1.85 0.71 -15.93
C THR A 154 0.67 1.62 -16.22
N LEU A 155 -0.56 1.09 -16.14
CA LEU A 155 -1.78 1.87 -16.37
C LEU A 155 -1.94 2.97 -15.30
N ARG A 156 -1.76 2.64 -14.03
CA ARG A 156 -1.84 3.60 -12.93
C ARG A 156 -0.80 4.71 -13.05
N ASP A 157 0.46 4.34 -13.28
CA ASP A 157 1.57 5.29 -13.34
C ASP A 157 1.39 6.26 -14.54
N ALA A 158 0.85 5.77 -15.66
CA ALA A 158 0.51 6.62 -16.79
C ALA A 158 -0.68 7.56 -16.50
N ALA A 159 -1.73 7.06 -15.86
CA ALA A 159 -2.96 7.82 -15.61
C ALA A 159 -2.86 8.82 -14.45
N ALA A 160 -2.14 8.47 -13.37
CA ALA A 160 -2.17 9.22 -12.11
C ALA A 160 -0.82 9.80 -11.67
N ARG A 161 0.30 9.37 -12.27
CA ARG A 161 1.65 9.79 -11.86
C ARG A 161 2.45 10.43 -13.00
N GLY A 162 1.86 10.63 -14.17
CA GLY A 162 2.50 11.22 -15.35
C GLY A 162 3.74 10.43 -15.84
N ARG A 163 3.86 9.15 -15.48
CA ARG A 163 5.02 8.32 -15.81
C ARG A 163 4.75 7.49 -17.06
N SER A 164 5.67 7.55 -18.03
CA SER A 164 5.51 6.77 -19.26
C SER A 164 5.61 5.25 -19.01
N PRO A 165 4.92 4.42 -19.82
CA PRO A 165 5.01 2.97 -19.74
C PRO A 165 6.45 2.44 -19.81
N ALA A 166 7.28 3.01 -20.69
CA ALA A 166 8.69 2.65 -20.84
C ALA A 166 9.48 2.87 -19.52
N LYS A 167 9.23 3.98 -18.83
CA LYS A 167 9.86 4.27 -17.53
C LYS A 167 9.41 3.27 -16.45
N THR A 168 8.14 2.92 -16.44
CA THR A 168 7.61 1.90 -15.49
C THR A 168 8.23 0.52 -15.76
N LEU A 169 8.34 0.11 -17.03
CA LEU A 169 8.98 -1.15 -17.40
C LEU A 169 10.47 -1.19 -17.00
N ALA A 170 11.22 -0.12 -17.26
CA ALA A 170 12.64 -0.03 -16.91
C ALA A 170 12.90 -0.11 -15.38
N MET A 171 11.90 0.22 -14.57
CA MET A 171 11.99 0.15 -13.10
C MET A 171 11.50 -1.18 -12.53
N TRP A 172 10.87 -2.04 -13.33
CA TRP A 172 10.11 -3.18 -12.81
C TRP A 172 10.95 -4.18 -12.02
N ASP A 173 12.12 -4.55 -12.53
CA ASP A 173 13.01 -5.50 -11.84
C ASP A 173 13.44 -4.97 -10.47
N ARG A 174 13.69 -3.66 -10.34
CA ARG A 174 14.03 -3.03 -9.06
C ARG A 174 12.87 -3.05 -8.08
N VAL A 175 11.65 -2.90 -8.58
CA VAL A 175 10.43 -3.02 -7.74
C VAL A 175 10.30 -4.44 -7.18
N LEU A 176 10.56 -5.47 -8.00
CA LEU A 176 10.54 -6.87 -7.55
C LEU A 176 11.64 -7.17 -6.53
N ASP A 177 12.83 -6.62 -6.74
CA ASP A 177 13.95 -6.71 -5.81
C ASP A 177 13.62 -6.05 -4.47
N GLY A 178 13.11 -4.83 -4.49
CA GLY A 178 12.69 -4.09 -3.30
C GLY A 178 11.58 -4.81 -2.54
N GLU A 179 10.58 -5.36 -3.25
CA GLU A 179 9.56 -6.21 -2.65
C GLU A 179 10.16 -7.39 -1.91
N THR A 180 11.13 -8.05 -2.52
CA THR A 180 11.78 -9.23 -1.94
C THR A 180 12.56 -8.86 -0.69
N ARG A 181 13.33 -7.77 -0.74
CA ARG A 181 14.20 -7.32 0.37
C ARG A 181 13.41 -6.77 1.55
N TYR A 182 12.41 -5.94 1.30
CA TYR A 182 11.77 -5.12 2.34
C TYR A 182 10.38 -5.59 2.74
N ILE A 183 9.59 -6.07 1.77
CA ILE A 183 8.16 -6.35 2.01
C ILE A 183 7.96 -7.81 2.40
N ARG A 184 8.56 -8.76 1.66
CA ARG A 184 8.41 -10.20 1.94
C ARG A 184 8.99 -10.59 3.29
N ALA A 185 10.04 -9.92 3.74
CA ALA A 185 10.63 -10.15 5.06
C ALA A 185 9.66 -9.89 6.23
N SER A 186 8.69 -9.00 6.04
CA SER A 186 7.67 -8.65 7.04
C SER A 186 6.42 -9.54 6.99
N ARG A 187 6.28 -10.38 5.95
CA ARG A 187 5.11 -11.22 5.73
C ARG A 187 4.83 -12.26 6.83
N PRO A 188 5.81 -12.91 7.45
CA PRO A 188 5.56 -13.92 8.50
C PRO A 188 4.91 -13.39 9.78
N ARG A 189 4.84 -12.06 9.94
CA ARG A 189 4.30 -11.39 11.13
C ARG A 189 2.84 -10.97 10.99
N GLN A 190 2.19 -11.35 9.91
CA GLN A 190 0.79 -11.04 9.66
C GLN A 190 -0.15 -11.85 10.53
N THR A 191 -1.22 -11.25 11.01
CA THR A 191 -2.33 -11.92 11.70
C THR A 191 -3.32 -12.50 10.69
N PHE A 192 -3.48 -11.85 9.55
CA PHE A 192 -4.41 -12.24 8.48
C PHE A 192 -3.76 -12.12 7.10
N CYS A 193 -4.02 -13.08 6.21
CA CYS A 193 -3.67 -12.99 4.80
C CYS A 193 -4.95 -12.89 3.97
N TRP A 194 -5.20 -11.72 3.40
CA TRP A 194 -6.35 -11.50 2.53
C TRP A 194 -5.93 -11.59 1.07
N THR A 195 -6.59 -12.47 0.34
CA THR A 195 -6.47 -12.58 -1.11
C THR A 195 -7.57 -11.76 -1.75
N LEU A 196 -7.20 -10.76 -2.53
CA LEU A 196 -8.16 -9.90 -3.23
C LEU A 196 -8.39 -10.44 -4.64
N PRO A 197 -9.64 -10.78 -5.01
CA PRO A 197 -10.00 -10.98 -6.40
C PRO A 197 -9.90 -9.66 -7.16
N SER A 198 -9.47 -9.70 -8.43
CA SER A 198 -9.52 -8.53 -9.30
C SER A 198 -10.98 -8.10 -9.55
N PRO A 199 -11.22 -6.79 -9.70
CA PRO A 199 -12.55 -6.29 -10.09
C PRO A 199 -13.10 -6.88 -11.40
N THR A 200 -12.24 -7.47 -12.23
CA THR A 200 -12.62 -8.11 -13.50
C THR A 200 -13.09 -9.56 -13.34
N SER A 201 -12.88 -10.22 -12.19
CA SER A 201 -13.26 -11.61 -11.96
C SER A 201 -14.76 -11.82 -11.73
N TRP A 202 -15.55 -10.79 -11.60
CA TRP A 202 -17.02 -10.88 -11.45
C TRP A 202 -17.76 -11.28 -12.73
N ALA A 203 -17.08 -11.27 -13.89
CA ALA A 203 -17.69 -11.60 -15.18
C ALA A 203 -17.49 -13.05 -15.64
N SER A 204 -16.65 -13.83 -14.98
CA SER A 204 -16.46 -15.26 -15.29
C SER A 204 -16.41 -16.06 -14.01
N SER A 205 -17.60 -16.47 -13.55
CA SER A 205 -17.75 -17.45 -12.49
C SER A 205 -17.14 -18.78 -12.89
N GLN A 206 -16.41 -19.38 -11.94
CA GLN A 206 -16.20 -20.81 -11.79
C GLN A 206 -15.28 -21.49 -12.79
N SER A 207 -13.99 -21.39 -12.55
CA SER A 207 -13.13 -22.58 -12.50
C SER A 207 -11.98 -22.31 -11.52
N SER A 208 -12.22 -22.64 -10.25
CA SER A 208 -11.19 -22.69 -9.24
C SER A 208 -10.13 -23.70 -9.67
N CYS A 209 -8.92 -23.26 -9.97
CA CYS A 209 -7.76 -24.12 -9.82
C CYS A 209 -7.58 -24.39 -8.31
N ALA A 210 -8.31 -25.38 -7.81
CA ALA A 210 -8.07 -25.99 -6.52
C ALA A 210 -6.83 -26.88 -6.67
N ARG A 211 -5.71 -26.45 -6.08
CA ARG A 211 -4.78 -27.27 -5.28
C ARG A 211 -3.72 -26.38 -4.65
#